data_f18fdf45922c222fa54d7c3a9151c662
#
_entry.id   f18fdf45922c222fa54d7c3a9151c662
#
_cell.length_a   1.000
_cell.length_b   1.000
_cell.length_c   1.000
_cell.angle_alpha   90.00
_cell.angle_beta   90.00
_cell.angle_gamma   90.00
#
_symmetry.space_group_name_H-M   'P 1'
#
loop_
_entity.id
_entity.type
_entity.pdbx_description
1 polymer ?
#
loop_
_entity_poly.entity_id
_entity_poly.type
_entity_poly.pdbx_seq_one_letter_code
_entity_poly.pdbx_strand_id
1 'polypeptide(L)'
;MDALRVLKSIGVDLREHHFAPIIESFCRTNRTKEALSTLSLIRQHNIEPNSDTAHPIFEAIRVSTGAVDAAWDALEALHFEGQTVDVTAVNVVIQASVALGDLQRAFGTYQMCSDLNTKPTLDTYHFLLSGCIAARHRELGDRLIAEMKEAKIKPDARTYERLIVLCLTGETYEDAFFYLEEMKAEDLCPPLAVYEAIIQRCVLEKDARHAVAVEEMKELGYTVSPELRRVISGEGDAGYRKNETSRGQGGKSYARDV
;
A
#
# COMPACT_ATOMS: atom_id res chain seq x y z
N MET A 1 -5.05 -26.70 -15.03
CA MET A 1 -6.20 -27.24 -14.27
C MET A 1 -6.09 -28.77 -14.11
N ASP A 2 -5.67 -29.53 -15.11
CA ASP A 2 -5.53 -30.99 -14.99
C ASP A 2 -4.49 -31.42 -13.94
N ALA A 3 -3.41 -30.66 -13.77
CA ALA A 3 -2.40 -30.92 -12.73
C ALA A 3 -3.00 -30.94 -11.31
N LEU A 4 -3.89 -30.00 -10.98
CA LEU A 4 -4.55 -29.94 -9.68
C LEU A 4 -5.49 -31.14 -9.46
N ARG A 5 -6.17 -31.58 -10.53
CA ARG A 5 -7.01 -32.78 -10.47
C ARG A 5 -6.18 -34.03 -10.20
N VAL A 6 -5.02 -34.16 -10.85
CA VAL A 6 -4.09 -35.25 -10.63
C VAL A 6 -3.57 -35.24 -9.19
N LEU A 7 -3.12 -34.08 -8.67
CA LEU A 7 -2.66 -33.96 -7.28
C LEU A 7 -3.75 -34.43 -6.29
N LYS A 8 -4.99 -34.00 -6.51
CA LYS A 8 -6.12 -34.40 -5.67
C LYS A 8 -6.42 -35.91 -5.79
N SER A 9 -6.31 -36.48 -6.99
CA SER A 9 -6.57 -37.91 -7.22
C SER A 9 -5.56 -38.83 -6.56
N ILE A 10 -4.34 -38.40 -6.31
CA ILE A 10 -3.28 -39.12 -5.61
C ILE A 10 -3.23 -38.78 -4.10
N GLY A 11 -4.25 -38.08 -3.58
CA GLY A 11 -4.38 -37.80 -2.15
C GLY A 11 -3.48 -36.71 -1.61
N VAL A 12 -2.92 -35.83 -2.47
CA VAL A 12 -2.14 -34.68 -2.05
C VAL A 12 -3.07 -33.55 -1.61
N ASP A 13 -2.91 -33.07 -0.39
CA ASP A 13 -3.57 -31.86 0.08
C ASP A 13 -3.08 -30.66 -0.71
N LEU A 14 -4.01 -29.97 -1.36
CA LEU A 14 -3.70 -28.76 -2.11
C LEU A 14 -3.26 -27.67 -1.14
N ARG A 15 -2.19 -26.96 -1.51
CA ARG A 15 -1.65 -25.82 -0.79
C ARG A 15 -1.44 -24.67 -1.77
N GLU A 16 -1.31 -23.45 -1.25
CA GLU A 16 -1.16 -22.24 -2.02
C GLU A 16 -0.06 -22.32 -3.10
N HIS A 17 1.10 -22.84 -2.76
CA HIS A 17 2.22 -22.98 -3.70
C HIS A 17 1.96 -23.88 -4.93
N HIS A 18 0.90 -24.71 -4.91
CA HIS A 18 0.50 -25.47 -6.09
C HIS A 18 -0.22 -24.61 -7.13
N PHE A 19 -0.79 -23.48 -6.71
CA PHE A 19 -1.52 -22.56 -7.59
C PHE A 19 -0.64 -21.46 -8.16
N ALA A 20 0.44 -21.06 -7.46
CA ALA A 20 1.32 -20.00 -7.88
C ALA A 20 1.87 -20.17 -9.32
N PRO A 21 2.38 -21.35 -9.75
CA PRO A 21 2.86 -21.55 -11.13
C PRO A 21 1.72 -21.44 -12.16
N ILE A 22 0.48 -21.77 -11.77
CA ILE A 22 -0.68 -21.66 -12.66
C ILE A 22 -1.02 -20.20 -12.90
N ILE A 23 -1.08 -19.39 -11.83
CA ILE A 23 -1.29 -17.95 -11.92
C ILE A 23 -0.19 -17.31 -12.77
N GLU A 24 1.06 -17.63 -12.51
CA GLU A 24 2.20 -17.11 -13.28
C GLU A 24 2.11 -17.48 -14.77
N SER A 25 1.70 -18.70 -15.09
CA SER A 25 1.50 -19.14 -16.48
C SER A 25 0.38 -18.35 -17.17
N PHE A 26 -0.73 -18.07 -16.48
CA PHE A 26 -1.81 -17.25 -17.01
C PHE A 26 -1.35 -15.80 -17.25
N CYS A 27 -0.64 -15.22 -16.29
CA CYS A 27 -0.09 -13.88 -16.43
C CYS A 27 0.87 -13.76 -17.62
N ARG A 28 1.76 -14.72 -17.81
CA ARG A 28 2.72 -14.76 -18.97
C ARG A 28 2.02 -14.89 -20.31
N THR A 29 0.82 -15.44 -20.35
CA THR A 29 0.03 -15.63 -21.59
C THR A 29 -1.09 -14.61 -21.74
N ASN A 30 -1.08 -13.50 -20.98
CA ASN A 30 -2.09 -12.44 -20.99
C ASN A 30 -3.53 -12.94 -20.71
N ARG A 31 -3.67 -13.98 -19.92
CA ARG A 31 -4.95 -14.57 -19.51
C ARG A 31 -5.33 -14.08 -18.11
N THR A 32 -5.51 -12.77 -17.99
CA THR A 32 -5.76 -12.09 -16.70
C THR A 32 -7.03 -12.60 -16.01
N LYS A 33 -8.10 -12.85 -16.79
CA LYS A 33 -9.36 -13.36 -16.26
C LYS A 33 -9.19 -14.71 -15.57
N GLU A 34 -8.46 -15.63 -16.18
CA GLU A 34 -8.20 -16.95 -15.61
C GLU A 34 -7.24 -16.89 -14.41
N ALA A 35 -6.29 -15.96 -14.44
CA ALA A 35 -5.43 -15.71 -13.28
C ALA A 35 -6.25 -15.24 -12.08
N LEU A 36 -7.15 -14.26 -12.26
CA LEU A 36 -8.05 -13.74 -11.23
C LEU A 36 -9.02 -14.82 -10.73
N SER A 37 -9.62 -15.61 -11.64
CA SER A 37 -10.53 -16.70 -11.25
C SER A 37 -9.83 -17.80 -10.43
N THR A 38 -8.51 -17.97 -10.61
CA THR A 38 -7.72 -18.93 -9.84
C THR A 38 -7.66 -18.56 -8.36
N LEU A 39 -7.69 -17.26 -7.99
CA LEU A 39 -7.76 -16.83 -6.60
C LEU A 39 -9.05 -17.29 -5.93
N SER A 40 -10.18 -17.18 -6.62
CA SER A 40 -11.47 -17.72 -6.13
C SER A 40 -11.45 -19.23 -5.98
N LEU A 41 -10.78 -19.93 -6.90
CA LEU A 41 -10.61 -21.38 -6.81
C LEU A 41 -9.76 -21.79 -5.59
N ILE A 42 -8.71 -21.05 -5.26
CA ILE A 42 -7.89 -21.27 -4.06
C ILE A 42 -8.78 -21.21 -2.81
N ARG A 43 -9.61 -20.17 -2.70
CA ARG A 43 -10.56 -20.03 -1.57
C ARG A 43 -11.60 -21.13 -1.50
N GLN A 44 -12.10 -21.63 -2.65
CA GLN A 44 -13.00 -22.78 -2.70
C GLN A 44 -12.36 -24.08 -2.16
N HIS A 45 -11.04 -24.15 -2.13
CA HIS A 45 -10.29 -25.24 -1.49
C HIS A 45 -9.96 -24.98 0.00
N ASN A 46 -10.61 -23.98 0.63
CA ASN A 46 -10.36 -23.52 2.00
C ASN A 46 -8.90 -23.06 2.25
N ILE A 47 -8.27 -22.54 1.21
CA ILE A 47 -6.96 -21.91 1.26
C ILE A 47 -7.19 -20.40 1.11
N GLU A 48 -6.56 -19.60 1.93
CA GLU A 48 -6.66 -18.15 1.86
C GLU A 48 -5.57 -17.62 0.92
N PRO A 49 -5.93 -17.06 -0.27
CA PRO A 49 -4.94 -16.42 -1.12
C PRO A 49 -4.46 -15.13 -0.45
N ASN A 50 -3.16 -14.90 -0.51
CA ASN A 50 -2.50 -13.74 0.05
C ASN A 50 -1.88 -12.85 -1.04
N SER A 51 -1.24 -11.75 -0.62
CA SER A 51 -0.59 -10.81 -1.53
C SER A 51 0.54 -11.45 -2.35
N ASP A 52 1.26 -12.43 -1.79
CA ASP A 52 2.36 -13.11 -2.50
C ASP A 52 1.82 -13.99 -3.63
N THR A 53 0.72 -14.71 -3.39
CA THR A 53 0.02 -15.50 -4.43
C THR A 53 -0.50 -14.61 -5.55
N ALA A 54 -0.97 -13.42 -5.23
CA ALA A 54 -1.50 -12.46 -6.19
C ALA A 54 -0.43 -11.60 -6.88
N HIS A 55 0.80 -11.60 -6.36
CA HIS A 55 1.90 -10.78 -6.88
C HIS A 55 2.15 -10.91 -8.39
N PRO A 56 2.14 -12.09 -9.02
CA PRO A 56 2.29 -12.20 -10.48
C PRO A 56 1.20 -11.47 -11.26
N ILE A 57 -0.04 -11.42 -10.72
CA ILE A 57 -1.16 -10.68 -11.35
C ILE A 57 -0.88 -9.18 -11.23
N PHE A 58 -0.49 -8.72 -10.03
CA PHE A 58 -0.10 -7.33 -9.81
C PHE A 58 0.97 -6.86 -10.79
N GLU A 59 2.06 -7.64 -10.94
CA GLU A 59 3.14 -7.31 -11.88
C GLU A 59 2.66 -7.28 -13.34
N ALA A 60 1.71 -8.12 -13.72
CA ALA A 60 1.15 -8.14 -15.06
C ALA A 60 0.26 -6.94 -15.37
N ILE A 61 -0.52 -6.43 -14.39
CA ILE A 61 -1.49 -5.36 -14.63
C ILE A 61 -0.99 -3.96 -14.30
N ARG A 62 0.01 -3.79 -13.41
CA ARG A 62 0.54 -2.47 -13.03
C ARG A 62 1.31 -1.74 -14.13
N VAL A 63 1.44 -2.35 -15.30
CA VAL A 63 2.22 -1.80 -16.42
C VAL A 63 1.54 -0.61 -17.10
N SER A 64 0.22 -0.52 -17.05
CA SER A 64 -0.56 0.58 -17.65
C SER A 64 -1.97 0.65 -17.08
N THR A 65 -2.61 1.83 -17.21
CA THR A 65 -4.01 2.01 -16.83
C THR A 65 -4.94 1.10 -17.64
N GLY A 66 -4.67 0.89 -18.93
CA GLY A 66 -5.46 -0.02 -19.76
C GLY A 66 -5.37 -1.48 -19.31
N ALA A 67 -4.25 -1.93 -18.74
CA ALA A 67 -4.14 -3.26 -18.17
C ALA A 67 -4.95 -3.39 -16.88
N VAL A 68 -5.03 -2.33 -16.08
CA VAL A 68 -5.88 -2.27 -14.89
C VAL A 68 -7.35 -2.27 -15.27
N ASP A 69 -7.75 -1.51 -16.31
CA ASP A 69 -9.12 -1.51 -16.82
C ASP A 69 -9.52 -2.91 -17.31
N ALA A 70 -8.67 -3.57 -18.09
CA ALA A 70 -8.92 -4.93 -18.57
C ALA A 70 -9.04 -5.94 -17.42
N ALA A 71 -8.29 -5.74 -16.33
CA ALA A 71 -8.42 -6.58 -15.13
C ALA A 71 -9.74 -6.32 -14.40
N TRP A 72 -10.20 -5.06 -14.34
CA TRP A 72 -11.50 -4.71 -13.81
C TRP A 72 -12.63 -5.33 -14.62
N ASP A 73 -12.62 -5.16 -15.95
CA ASP A 73 -13.59 -5.77 -16.86
C ASP A 73 -13.65 -7.30 -16.69
N ALA A 74 -12.49 -7.93 -16.41
CA ALA A 74 -12.43 -9.37 -16.15
C ALA A 74 -13.12 -9.73 -14.82
N LEU A 75 -13.00 -8.92 -13.75
CA LEU A 75 -13.71 -9.14 -12.49
C LEU A 75 -15.23 -9.02 -12.67
N GLU A 76 -15.69 -7.99 -13.38
CA GLU A 76 -17.11 -7.83 -13.71
C GLU A 76 -17.62 -9.01 -14.53
N ALA A 77 -16.88 -9.44 -15.56
CA ALA A 77 -17.25 -10.60 -16.37
C ALA A 77 -17.36 -11.87 -15.54
N LEU A 78 -16.44 -12.13 -14.59
CA LEU A 78 -16.53 -13.25 -13.66
C LEU A 78 -17.79 -13.17 -12.80
N HIS A 79 -18.10 -11.98 -12.28
CA HIS A 79 -19.31 -11.77 -11.50
C HIS A 79 -20.59 -12.01 -12.30
N PHE A 80 -20.69 -11.46 -13.52
CA PHE A 80 -21.85 -11.66 -14.41
C PHE A 80 -22.03 -13.12 -14.85
N GLU A 81 -20.95 -13.89 -14.95
CA GLU A 81 -20.97 -15.32 -15.20
C GLU A 81 -21.41 -16.16 -13.98
N GLY A 82 -21.73 -15.50 -12.85
CA GLY A 82 -22.11 -16.14 -11.61
C GLY A 82 -20.95 -16.79 -10.86
N GLN A 83 -19.71 -16.46 -11.21
CA GLN A 83 -18.54 -16.90 -10.48
C GLN A 83 -18.33 -16.02 -9.24
N THR A 84 -17.83 -16.62 -8.16
CA THR A 84 -17.43 -15.85 -6.97
C THR A 84 -16.17 -15.06 -7.27
N VAL A 85 -16.16 -13.76 -6.97
CA VAL A 85 -14.96 -12.92 -7.01
C VAL A 85 -14.30 -12.96 -5.65
N ASP A 86 -13.01 -13.26 -5.61
CA ASP A 86 -12.22 -13.20 -4.36
C ASP A 86 -11.79 -11.76 -4.06
N VAL A 87 -11.82 -11.38 -2.80
CA VAL A 87 -11.39 -10.03 -2.37
C VAL A 87 -9.92 -9.75 -2.70
N THR A 88 -9.06 -10.79 -2.71
CA THR A 88 -7.64 -10.64 -3.11
C THR A 88 -7.54 -10.21 -4.57
N ALA A 89 -8.44 -10.66 -5.44
CA ALA A 89 -8.50 -10.20 -6.84
C ALA A 89 -8.85 -8.71 -6.94
N VAL A 90 -9.82 -8.24 -6.15
CA VAL A 90 -10.16 -6.80 -6.06
C VAL A 90 -8.99 -6.00 -5.50
N ASN A 91 -8.34 -6.52 -4.45
CA ASN A 91 -7.18 -5.87 -3.83
C ASN A 91 -6.01 -5.69 -4.79
N VAL A 92 -5.78 -6.63 -5.71
CA VAL A 92 -4.73 -6.51 -6.74
C VAL A 92 -5.02 -5.36 -7.69
N VAL A 93 -6.28 -5.15 -8.10
CA VAL A 93 -6.67 -4.02 -8.95
C VAL A 93 -6.49 -2.70 -8.21
N ILE A 94 -6.89 -2.63 -6.93
CA ILE A 94 -6.66 -1.47 -6.06
C ILE A 94 -5.16 -1.18 -5.97
N GLN A 95 -4.36 -2.19 -5.64
CA GLN A 95 -2.90 -2.07 -5.50
C GLN A 95 -2.24 -1.56 -6.78
N ALA A 96 -2.63 -2.09 -7.94
CA ALA A 96 -2.11 -1.66 -9.23
C ALA A 96 -2.50 -0.21 -9.58
N SER A 97 -3.74 0.19 -9.27
CA SER A 97 -4.20 1.57 -9.41
C SER A 97 -3.39 2.54 -8.55
N VAL A 98 -3.14 2.17 -7.29
CA VAL A 98 -2.29 2.95 -6.38
C VAL A 98 -0.85 3.04 -6.91
N ALA A 99 -0.28 1.95 -7.42
CA ALA A 99 1.08 1.91 -7.97
C ALA A 99 1.23 2.81 -9.22
N LEU A 100 0.15 3.01 -9.97
CA LEU A 100 0.10 3.94 -11.10
C LEU A 100 -0.19 5.40 -10.67
N GLY A 101 -0.39 5.66 -9.38
CA GLY A 101 -0.73 6.98 -8.85
C GLY A 101 -2.20 7.38 -9.07
N ASP A 102 -3.06 6.46 -9.49
CA ASP A 102 -4.49 6.70 -9.75
C ASP A 102 -5.32 6.34 -8.50
N LEU A 103 -5.29 7.23 -7.52
CA LEU A 103 -6.06 7.05 -6.28
C LEU A 103 -7.56 7.06 -6.53
N GLN A 104 -8.04 7.83 -7.51
CA GLN A 104 -9.46 7.89 -7.81
C GLN A 104 -9.99 6.54 -8.33
N ARG A 105 -9.23 5.89 -9.20
CA ARG A 105 -9.54 4.54 -9.68
C ARG A 105 -9.51 3.52 -8.55
N ALA A 106 -8.46 3.56 -7.71
CA ALA A 106 -8.34 2.66 -6.56
C ALA A 106 -9.56 2.78 -5.63
N PHE A 107 -10.01 4.01 -5.37
CA PHE A 107 -11.16 4.25 -4.53
C PHE A 107 -12.49 3.84 -5.20
N GLY A 108 -12.64 4.08 -6.51
CA GLY A 108 -13.77 3.59 -7.30
C GLY A 108 -13.89 2.06 -7.24
N THR A 109 -12.77 1.35 -7.43
CA THR A 109 -12.71 -0.12 -7.30
C THR A 109 -13.13 -0.58 -5.89
N TYR A 110 -12.67 0.12 -4.84
CA TYR A 110 -13.07 -0.18 -3.47
C TYR A 110 -14.58 -0.02 -3.24
N GLN A 111 -15.19 1.06 -3.76
CA GLN A 111 -16.63 1.30 -3.61
C GLN A 111 -17.48 0.20 -4.27
N MET A 112 -16.97 -0.42 -5.32
CA MET A 112 -17.66 -1.51 -6.04
C MET A 112 -17.52 -2.88 -5.36
N CYS A 113 -16.79 -3.00 -4.24
CA CYS A 113 -16.68 -4.28 -3.51
C CYS A 113 -18.04 -4.89 -3.16
N SER A 114 -19.01 -4.07 -2.74
CA SER A 114 -20.37 -4.52 -2.40
C SER A 114 -21.09 -5.12 -3.60
N ASP A 115 -20.93 -4.52 -4.78
CA ASP A 115 -21.58 -4.97 -6.02
C ASP A 115 -21.01 -6.29 -6.50
N LEU A 116 -19.72 -6.55 -6.22
CA LEU A 116 -19.06 -7.82 -6.48
C LEU A 116 -19.28 -8.86 -5.38
N ASN A 117 -20.14 -8.59 -4.39
CA ASN A 117 -20.37 -9.43 -3.21
C ASN A 117 -19.06 -9.76 -2.43
N THR A 118 -18.10 -8.84 -2.44
CA THR A 118 -16.86 -8.95 -1.68
C THR A 118 -16.88 -8.01 -0.48
N LYS A 119 -16.15 -8.37 0.58
CA LYS A 119 -15.99 -7.50 1.76
C LYS A 119 -14.55 -7.02 1.81
N PRO A 120 -14.33 -5.71 1.98
CA PRO A 120 -12.98 -5.18 2.20
C PRO A 120 -12.30 -5.86 3.37
N THR A 121 -11.01 -6.08 3.25
CA THR A 121 -10.15 -6.67 4.27
C THR A 121 -9.14 -5.64 4.77
N LEU A 122 -8.35 -6.02 5.75
CA LEU A 122 -7.25 -5.20 6.26
C LEU A 122 -6.29 -4.77 5.13
N ASP A 123 -5.96 -5.69 4.21
CA ASP A 123 -5.11 -5.40 3.04
C ASP A 123 -5.74 -4.35 2.11
N THR A 124 -7.07 -4.37 1.93
CA THR A 124 -7.78 -3.36 1.14
C THR A 124 -7.50 -1.96 1.68
N TYR A 125 -7.65 -1.78 3.00
CA TYR A 125 -7.38 -0.49 3.66
C TYR A 125 -5.89 -0.13 3.61
N HIS A 126 -4.99 -1.11 3.74
CA HIS A 126 -3.55 -0.87 3.61
C HIS A 126 -3.16 -0.33 2.25
N PHE A 127 -3.70 -0.87 1.16
CA PHE A 127 -3.42 -0.38 -0.19
C PHE A 127 -3.98 1.04 -0.40
N LEU A 128 -5.22 1.29 0.02
CA LEU A 128 -5.84 2.60 -0.10
C LEU A 128 -5.12 3.67 0.72
N LEU A 129 -4.74 3.37 1.98
CA LEU A 129 -3.95 4.29 2.81
C LEU A 129 -2.57 4.58 2.18
N SER A 130 -1.94 3.58 1.55
CA SER A 130 -0.69 3.82 0.80
C SER A 130 -0.90 4.78 -0.36
N GLY A 131 -2.04 4.69 -1.06
CA GLY A 131 -2.44 5.64 -2.09
C GLY A 131 -2.69 7.04 -1.54
N CYS A 132 -3.34 7.14 -0.37
CA CYS A 132 -3.55 8.43 0.31
C CYS A 132 -2.23 9.09 0.70
N ILE A 133 -1.24 8.31 1.18
CA ILE A 133 0.10 8.82 1.50
C ILE A 133 0.78 9.37 0.24
N ALA A 134 0.78 8.60 -0.85
CA ALA A 134 1.40 9.01 -2.12
C ALA A 134 0.77 10.29 -2.69
N ALA A 135 -0.56 10.41 -2.59
CA ALA A 135 -1.32 11.58 -3.04
C ALA A 135 -1.39 12.71 -1.99
N ARG A 136 -0.88 12.50 -0.77
CA ARG A 136 -0.99 13.42 0.38
C ARG A 136 -2.44 13.80 0.69
N HIS A 137 -3.36 12.85 0.53
CA HIS A 137 -4.79 13.10 0.67
C HIS A 137 -5.29 12.68 2.06
N ARG A 138 -5.11 13.56 3.04
CA ARG A 138 -5.42 13.32 4.45
C ARG A 138 -6.89 12.99 4.70
N GLU A 139 -7.79 13.82 4.20
CA GLU A 139 -9.25 13.67 4.44
C GLU A 139 -9.79 12.31 4.01
N LEU A 140 -9.26 11.76 2.90
CA LEU A 140 -9.65 10.45 2.43
C LEU A 140 -9.13 9.35 3.37
N GLY A 141 -7.92 9.51 3.90
CA GLY A 141 -7.37 8.59 4.90
C GLY A 141 -8.18 8.55 6.18
N ASP A 142 -8.58 9.71 6.69
CA ASP A 142 -9.44 9.82 7.90
C ASP A 142 -10.81 9.16 7.68
N ARG A 143 -11.38 9.30 6.48
CA ARG A 143 -12.63 8.64 6.10
C ARG A 143 -12.47 7.11 6.04
N LEU A 144 -11.39 6.61 5.45
CA LEU A 144 -11.10 5.17 5.39
C LEU A 144 -10.99 4.54 6.79
N ILE A 145 -10.39 5.24 7.75
CA ILE A 145 -10.32 4.73 9.12
C ILE A 145 -11.68 4.72 9.80
N ALA A 146 -12.51 5.72 9.57
CA ALA A 146 -13.88 5.72 10.07
C ALA A 146 -14.68 4.54 9.50
N GLU A 147 -14.61 4.32 8.18
CA GLU A 147 -15.27 3.19 7.50
C GLU A 147 -14.74 1.83 8.00
N MET A 148 -13.43 1.71 8.25
CA MET A 148 -12.80 0.53 8.81
C MET A 148 -13.33 0.21 10.22
N LYS A 149 -13.46 1.24 11.08
CA LYS A 149 -14.02 1.12 12.44
C LYS A 149 -15.50 0.72 12.39
N GLU A 150 -16.29 1.31 11.49
CA GLU A 150 -17.69 0.93 11.27
C GLU A 150 -17.85 -0.52 10.80
N ALA A 151 -16.96 -0.97 9.91
CA ALA A 151 -16.89 -2.35 9.44
C ALA A 151 -16.38 -3.33 10.51
N LYS A 152 -16.03 -2.84 11.72
CA LYS A 152 -15.45 -3.62 12.83
C LYS A 152 -14.15 -4.35 12.47
N ILE A 153 -13.39 -3.80 11.54
CA ILE A 153 -12.06 -4.26 11.20
C ILE A 153 -11.08 -3.55 12.14
N LYS A 154 -10.41 -4.31 13.00
CA LYS A 154 -9.46 -3.76 13.98
C LYS A 154 -8.19 -3.29 13.25
N PRO A 155 -7.77 -2.01 13.43
CA PRO A 155 -6.47 -1.55 12.94
C PRO A 155 -5.32 -2.37 13.54
N ASP A 156 -4.33 -2.69 12.73
CA ASP A 156 -3.08 -3.33 13.14
C ASP A 156 -1.91 -2.33 13.17
N ALA A 157 -0.73 -2.80 13.56
CA ALA A 157 0.47 -1.98 13.61
C ALA A 157 0.77 -1.29 12.26
N ARG A 158 0.52 -1.98 11.16
CA ARG A 158 0.72 -1.47 9.80
C ARG A 158 -0.29 -0.39 9.41
N THR A 159 -1.51 -0.48 9.93
CA THR A 159 -2.53 0.56 9.77
C THR A 159 -2.10 1.85 10.47
N TYR A 160 -1.70 1.75 11.74
CA TYR A 160 -1.21 2.92 12.50
C TYR A 160 0.05 3.53 11.88
N GLU A 161 1.01 2.73 11.44
CA GLU A 161 2.19 3.21 10.72
C GLU A 161 1.79 4.08 9.52
N ARG A 162 0.84 3.61 8.69
CA ARG A 162 0.37 4.37 7.52
C ARG A 162 -0.35 5.64 7.90
N LEU A 163 -1.16 5.62 8.96
CA LEU A 163 -1.85 6.81 9.46
C LEU A 163 -0.87 7.86 9.95
N ILE A 164 0.11 7.44 10.75
CA ILE A 164 1.15 8.33 11.25
C ILE A 164 1.92 8.95 10.06
N VAL A 165 2.36 8.13 9.11
CA VAL A 165 3.05 8.62 7.92
C VAL A 165 2.18 9.58 7.11
N LEU A 166 0.88 9.28 6.94
CA LEU A 166 -0.07 10.15 6.25
C LEU A 166 -0.19 11.51 6.95
N CYS A 167 -0.30 11.52 8.28
CA CYS A 167 -0.32 12.75 9.06
C CYS A 167 0.96 13.58 8.85
N LEU A 168 2.11 12.92 8.83
CA LEU A 168 3.41 13.60 8.63
C LEU A 168 3.59 14.18 7.22
N THR A 169 2.76 13.82 6.23
CA THR A 169 2.78 14.42 4.88
C THR A 169 2.08 15.76 4.80
N GLY A 170 1.23 16.10 5.78
CA GLY A 170 0.45 17.34 5.83
C GLY A 170 1.21 18.51 6.46
N GLU A 171 0.63 19.69 6.40
CA GLU A 171 1.14 20.88 7.09
C GLU A 171 1.01 20.76 8.59
N THR A 172 -0.15 20.26 9.05
CA THR A 172 -0.44 19.97 10.46
C THR A 172 -0.22 18.47 10.71
N TYR A 173 0.73 18.13 11.56
CA TYR A 173 1.09 16.74 11.84
C TYR A 173 0.84 16.31 13.30
N GLU A 174 0.10 17.12 14.06
CA GLU A 174 -0.21 16.85 15.47
C GLU A 174 -0.86 15.47 15.68
N ASP A 175 -1.77 15.09 14.76
CA ASP A 175 -2.47 13.82 14.85
C ASP A 175 -1.55 12.59 14.67
N ALA A 176 -0.32 12.77 14.17
CA ALA A 176 0.67 11.70 14.14
C ALA A 176 1.02 11.22 15.56
N PHE A 177 1.13 12.15 16.51
CA PHE A 177 1.36 11.82 17.91
C PHE A 177 0.13 11.18 18.56
N PHE A 178 -1.07 11.64 18.20
CA PHE A 178 -2.31 11.01 18.66
C PHE A 178 -2.38 9.54 18.25
N TYR A 179 -2.12 9.23 16.97
CA TYR A 179 -2.11 7.85 16.47
C TYR A 179 -0.97 7.03 17.05
N LEU A 180 0.17 7.63 17.36
CA LEU A 180 1.27 6.94 18.06
C LEU A 180 0.83 6.50 19.47
N GLU A 181 0.15 7.37 20.21
CA GLU A 181 -0.37 7.04 21.54
C GLU A 181 -1.53 6.03 21.48
N GLU A 182 -2.43 6.15 20.50
CA GLU A 182 -3.50 5.18 20.27
C GLU A 182 -2.92 3.79 19.96
N MET A 183 -1.87 3.72 19.14
CA MET A 183 -1.15 2.48 18.82
C MET A 183 -0.58 1.82 20.09
N LYS A 184 0.06 2.60 20.95
CA LYS A 184 0.61 2.12 22.25
C LYS A 184 -0.50 1.65 23.19
N ALA A 185 -1.64 2.38 23.24
CA ALA A 185 -2.80 2.02 24.05
C ALA A 185 -3.47 0.71 23.64
N GLU A 186 -3.29 0.32 22.37
CA GLU A 186 -3.73 -0.97 21.83
C GLU A 186 -2.69 -2.10 22.00
N ASP A 187 -1.68 -1.91 22.85
CA ASP A 187 -0.57 -2.83 23.08
C ASP A 187 0.24 -3.18 21.82
N LEU A 188 0.22 -2.29 20.81
CA LEU A 188 1.00 -2.43 19.58
C LEU A 188 2.32 -1.68 19.72
N CYS A 189 3.44 -2.40 19.53
CA CYS A 189 4.77 -1.80 19.56
C CYS A 189 5.01 -0.98 18.28
N PRO A 190 5.26 0.35 18.36
CA PRO A 190 5.57 1.15 17.19
C PRO A 190 6.90 0.70 16.54
N PRO A 191 6.94 0.46 15.22
CA PRO A 191 8.18 0.08 14.56
C PRO A 191 9.16 1.25 14.46
N LEU A 192 10.45 0.93 14.30
CA LEU A 192 11.52 1.93 14.18
C LEU A 192 11.21 2.99 13.11
N ALA A 193 10.65 2.58 11.97
CA ALA A 193 10.30 3.48 10.87
C ALA A 193 9.34 4.60 11.27
N VAL A 194 8.42 4.35 12.20
CA VAL A 194 7.50 5.36 12.74
C VAL A 194 8.26 6.43 13.51
N TYR A 195 9.15 6.03 14.41
CA TYR A 195 9.96 6.99 15.16
C TYR A 195 10.89 7.78 14.24
N GLU A 196 11.55 7.13 13.28
CA GLU A 196 12.40 7.81 12.30
C GLU A 196 11.63 8.86 11.51
N ALA A 197 10.41 8.53 11.04
CA ALA A 197 9.57 9.47 10.30
C ALA A 197 9.14 10.68 11.17
N ILE A 198 8.71 10.44 12.41
CA ILE A 198 8.33 11.50 13.37
C ILE A 198 9.54 12.39 13.68
N ILE A 199 10.68 11.81 14.00
CA ILE A 199 11.90 12.56 14.34
C ILE A 199 12.33 13.42 13.16
N GLN A 200 12.36 12.87 11.95
CA GLN A 200 12.72 13.61 10.73
C GLN A 200 11.79 14.80 10.51
N ARG A 201 10.50 14.62 10.67
CA ARG A 201 9.52 15.70 10.51
C ARG A 201 9.68 16.76 11.59
N CYS A 202 9.83 16.38 12.86
CA CYS A 202 10.05 17.30 13.96
C CYS A 202 11.33 18.13 13.77
N VAL A 203 12.43 17.50 13.34
CA VAL A 203 13.69 18.21 13.06
C VAL A 203 13.52 19.21 11.93
N LEU A 204 12.82 18.84 10.86
CA LEU A 204 12.55 19.73 9.72
C LEU A 204 11.77 20.97 10.14
N GLU A 205 10.77 20.80 11.02
CA GLU A 205 9.93 21.88 11.55
C GLU A 205 10.54 22.58 12.78
N LYS A 206 11.75 22.18 13.20
CA LYS A 206 12.43 22.68 14.42
C LYS A 206 11.60 22.45 15.68
N ASP A 207 10.86 21.38 15.73
CA ASP A 207 10.02 20.99 16.86
C ASP A 207 10.84 20.21 17.89
N ALA A 208 10.86 20.70 19.13
CA ALA A 208 11.62 20.11 20.22
C ALA A 208 11.17 18.67 20.59
N ARG A 209 9.98 18.26 20.17
CA ARG A 209 9.45 16.91 20.43
C ARG A 209 10.28 15.80 19.78
N HIS A 210 11.15 16.11 18.82
CA HIS A 210 12.10 15.14 18.29
C HIS A 210 12.96 14.49 19.40
N ALA A 211 13.32 15.25 20.45
CA ALA A 211 14.13 14.74 21.55
C ALA A 211 13.36 13.67 22.36
N VAL A 212 12.07 13.90 22.62
CA VAL A 212 11.19 12.93 23.30
C VAL A 212 11.05 11.67 22.47
N ALA A 213 10.79 11.80 21.17
CA ALA A 213 10.67 10.64 20.27
C ALA A 213 11.97 9.82 20.20
N VAL A 214 13.15 10.46 20.29
CA VAL A 214 14.46 9.77 20.35
C VAL A 214 14.63 9.01 21.66
N GLU A 215 14.17 9.55 22.79
CA GLU A 215 14.24 8.87 24.09
C GLU A 215 13.31 7.66 24.11
N GLU A 216 12.05 7.81 23.71
CA GLU A 216 11.11 6.68 23.60
C GLU A 216 11.61 5.56 22.68
N MET A 217 12.16 5.94 21.51
CA MET A 217 12.75 4.99 20.59
C MET A 217 13.86 4.16 21.24
N LYS A 218 14.72 4.79 22.08
CA LYS A 218 15.79 4.11 22.81
C LYS A 218 15.24 3.23 23.93
N GLU A 219 14.20 3.65 24.66
CA GLU A 219 13.54 2.86 25.70
C GLU A 219 12.97 1.55 25.14
N LEU A 220 12.49 1.55 23.88
CA LEU A 220 12.07 0.36 23.16
C LEU A 220 13.25 -0.50 22.64
N GLY A 221 14.50 -0.10 22.92
CA GLY A 221 15.70 -0.83 22.53
C GLY A 221 16.18 -0.56 21.10
N TYR A 222 15.60 0.40 20.39
CA TYR A 222 16.07 0.81 19.08
C TYR A 222 17.33 1.68 19.15
N THR A 223 18.18 1.59 18.14
CA THR A 223 19.39 2.40 18.02
C THR A 223 19.23 3.50 16.99
N VAL A 224 19.73 4.69 17.30
CA VAL A 224 19.73 5.81 16.34
C VAL A 224 20.69 5.49 15.19
N SER A 225 20.16 5.41 13.97
CA SER A 225 20.96 5.17 12.75
C SER A 225 21.93 6.33 12.47
N PRO A 226 23.08 6.08 11.79
CA PRO A 226 24.00 7.16 11.42
C PRO A 226 23.34 8.26 10.59
N GLU A 227 22.36 7.89 9.75
CA GLU A 227 21.59 8.83 8.92
C GLU A 227 20.70 9.71 9.79
N LEU A 228 19.98 9.11 10.73
CA LEU A 228 19.13 9.85 11.65
C LEU A 228 19.95 10.79 12.55
N ARG A 229 21.17 10.40 12.96
CA ARG A 229 22.07 11.30 13.72
C ARG A 229 22.45 12.53 12.91
N ARG A 230 22.75 12.38 11.61
CA ARG A 230 23.06 13.52 10.73
C ARG A 230 21.87 14.46 10.59
N VAL A 231 20.66 13.92 10.51
CA VAL A 231 19.42 14.74 10.46
C VAL A 231 19.27 15.51 11.76
N ILE A 232 19.43 14.87 12.92
CA ILE A 232 19.30 15.51 14.24
C ILE A 232 20.41 16.58 14.45
N SER A 233 21.66 16.33 14.02
CA SER A 233 22.78 17.29 14.15
C SER A 233 22.72 18.46 13.17
N GLY A 234 21.79 18.43 12.20
CA GLY A 234 21.70 19.47 11.17
C GLY A 234 22.75 19.38 10.07
N GLU A 235 23.60 18.34 10.07
CA GLU A 235 24.64 18.15 9.03
C GLU A 235 24.08 17.75 7.66
N GLY A 236 22.79 17.36 7.60
CA GLY A 236 22.10 16.97 6.37
C GLY A 236 21.64 18.14 5.48
N ASP A 237 21.53 19.36 6.02
CA ASP A 237 20.94 20.52 5.32
C ASP A 237 21.91 21.20 4.32
N ALA A 238 23.19 20.90 4.41
CA ALA A 238 24.21 21.49 3.51
C ALA A 238 24.25 20.87 2.10
N GLY A 239 23.69 19.68 1.92
CA GLY A 239 23.67 18.95 0.64
C GLY A 239 22.46 19.27 -0.25
N TYR A 240 21.31 19.57 0.33
CA TYR A 240 20.09 19.82 -0.42
C TYR A 240 20.04 21.25 -1.01
N ARG A 241 20.56 22.25 -0.30
CA ARG A 241 20.61 23.64 -0.79
C ARG A 241 21.59 23.87 -1.96
N LYS A 242 22.60 23.00 -2.14
CA LYS A 242 23.53 23.11 -3.27
C LYS A 242 22.93 22.68 -4.62
N ASN A 243 21.88 21.88 -4.64
CA ASN A 243 21.26 21.41 -5.88
C ASN A 243 20.16 22.34 -6.41
N GLU A 244 19.60 23.24 -5.60
CA GLU A 244 18.62 24.23 -6.09
C GLU A 244 19.27 25.47 -6.70
N THR A 245 20.44 25.88 -6.21
CA THR A 245 21.16 27.03 -6.75
C THR A 245 21.88 26.73 -8.08
N SER A 246 22.13 25.48 -8.43
CA SER A 246 22.77 25.10 -9.70
C SER A 246 21.80 24.92 -10.88
N ARG A 247 20.47 24.89 -10.65
CA ARG A 247 19.46 24.84 -11.72
C ARG A 247 18.90 26.18 -12.18
N GLY A 248 19.34 27.30 -11.54
CA GLY A 248 18.85 28.65 -11.82
C GLY A 248 19.68 29.49 -12.77
N GLN A 249 20.83 29.00 -13.27
CA GLN A 249 21.70 29.80 -14.18
C GLN A 249 21.95 29.07 -15.49
N GLY A 250 20.95 29.03 -16.37
CA GLY A 250 21.05 28.46 -17.72
C GLY A 250 20.07 29.07 -18.70
N GLY A 251 19.66 30.32 -18.46
CA GLY A 251 18.89 31.12 -19.40
C GLY A 251 19.82 31.78 -20.43
N LYS A 252 20.10 31.12 -21.55
CA LYS A 252 20.72 31.77 -22.70
C LYS A 252 19.70 32.65 -23.42
N SER A 253 19.97 33.95 -23.37
CA SER A 253 19.40 34.97 -24.26
C SER A 253 19.67 34.57 -25.72
N TYR A 254 18.64 34.44 -26.53
CA TYR A 254 18.75 34.61 -27.98
C TYR A 254 18.17 35.96 -28.34
N ALA A 255 19.08 36.89 -28.59
CA ALA A 255 18.78 38.15 -29.24
C ALA A 255 18.39 37.91 -30.70
N ARG A 256 17.44 38.70 -31.17
CA ARG A 256 17.06 38.90 -32.56
C ARG A 256 18.27 39.30 -33.41
N ASP A 257 18.30 38.76 -34.63
CA ASP A 257 18.65 39.61 -35.81
C ASP A 257 18.25 38.85 -37.11
N VAL A 258 17.55 39.66 -37.95
CA VAL A 258 17.18 39.58 -39.38
C VAL A 258 15.96 38.72 -39.69
#